data_a76b9255f7251cacdfd43a9d47163055
#
_entry.id   a76b9255f7251cacdfd43a9d47163055
#
_cell.length_a   1.000
_cell.length_b   1.000
_cell.length_c   1.000
_cell.angle_alpha   90.00
_cell.angle_beta   90.00
_cell.angle_gamma   90.00
#
_symmetry.space_group_name_H-M   'P 1'
#
loop_
_entity.id
_entity.type
_entity.pdbx_description
1 polymer ?
#
loop_
_entity_poly.entity_id
_entity_poly.type
_entity_poly.pdbx_seq_one_letter_code
_entity_poly.pdbx_strand_id
1 'polypeptide(L)'
;MINLYTSSTPNGHKASVTLEELGLPYETFAMDLGNEDQKKDWYLNICPNGRIPAIVDKEENDLAIFESGAIMIYLAEKADKLLPNDRVGRAEVLQWLMFQ
;
A
#
# COMPACT_ATOMS: atom_id res chain seq x y z
N MET A 1 13.13 3.96 -3.06
CA MET A 1 12.44 2.70 -3.40
C MET A 1 11.38 2.37 -2.37
N ILE A 2 10.30 1.77 -2.80
CA ILE A 2 9.21 1.35 -1.93
C ILE A 2 9.48 -0.08 -1.46
N ASN A 3 9.39 -0.32 -0.15
CA ASN A 3 9.38 -1.68 0.39
C ASN A 3 7.91 -2.09 0.59
N LEU A 4 7.52 -3.20 -0.02
CA LEU A 4 6.16 -3.73 0.09
C LEU A 4 6.15 -4.98 0.94
N TYR A 5 5.43 -4.95 2.05
CA TYR A 5 5.23 -6.09 2.94
C TYR A 5 3.85 -6.66 2.67
N THR A 6 3.80 -7.87 2.11
CA THR A 6 2.55 -8.41 1.61
C THR A 6 2.53 -9.93 1.62
N SER A 7 1.38 -10.49 1.30
CA SER A 7 1.24 -11.92 1.01
C SER A 7 0.18 -12.11 -0.07
N SER A 8 0.02 -13.34 -0.55
CA SER A 8 -0.85 -13.64 -1.69
C SER A 8 -2.32 -13.67 -1.25
N THR A 9 -2.87 -12.48 -1.05
CA THR A 9 -4.27 -12.27 -0.66
C THR A 9 -4.87 -11.17 -1.54
N PRO A 10 -6.20 -11.04 -1.61
CA PRO A 10 -6.82 -9.97 -2.39
C PRO A 10 -6.32 -8.59 -1.99
N ASN A 11 -6.22 -8.29 -0.69
CA ASN A 11 -5.73 -7.00 -0.22
C ASN A 11 -4.25 -6.79 -0.55
N GLY A 12 -3.44 -7.85 -0.42
CA GLY A 12 -2.03 -7.78 -0.80
C GLY A 12 -1.84 -7.48 -2.27
N HIS A 13 -2.66 -8.10 -3.12
CA HIS A 13 -2.60 -7.87 -4.56
C HIS A 13 -2.99 -6.45 -4.96
N LYS A 14 -3.86 -5.78 -4.20
CA LYS A 14 -4.23 -4.39 -4.48
C LYS A 14 -3.00 -3.49 -4.49
N ALA A 15 -2.11 -3.65 -3.53
CA ALA A 15 -0.89 -2.85 -3.45
C ALA A 15 0.08 -3.20 -4.57
N SER A 16 0.33 -4.50 -4.83
CA SER A 16 1.29 -4.91 -5.85
C SER A 16 0.82 -4.53 -7.25
N VAL A 17 -0.46 -4.69 -7.55
CA VAL A 17 -1.02 -4.30 -8.85
C VAL A 17 -0.87 -2.80 -9.06
N THR A 18 -1.14 -2.00 -8.03
CA THR A 18 -0.99 -0.55 -8.11
C THR A 18 0.44 -0.15 -8.40
N LEU A 19 1.41 -0.75 -7.71
CA LEU A 19 2.83 -0.48 -7.96
C LEU A 19 3.22 -0.83 -9.39
N GLU A 20 2.76 -1.97 -9.91
CA GLU A 20 3.05 -2.40 -11.28
C GLU A 20 2.43 -1.44 -12.30
N GLU A 21 1.17 -1.06 -12.11
CA GLU A 21 0.49 -0.14 -13.03
C GLU A 21 1.15 1.23 -13.06
N LEU A 22 1.65 1.70 -11.92
CA LEU A 22 2.31 3.01 -11.83
C LEU A 22 3.76 2.96 -12.30
N GLY A 23 4.34 1.78 -12.45
CA GLY A 23 5.74 1.64 -12.84
C GLY A 23 6.71 2.11 -11.78
N LEU A 24 6.30 2.12 -10.51
CA LEU A 24 7.18 2.52 -9.41
C LEU A 24 8.10 1.38 -9.02
N PRO A 25 9.39 1.63 -8.80
CA PRO A 25 10.30 0.57 -8.34
C PRO A 25 9.98 0.20 -6.90
N TYR A 26 9.96 -1.10 -6.63
CA TYR A 26 9.66 -1.59 -5.29
C TYR A 26 10.33 -2.93 -5.05
N GLU A 27 10.48 -3.28 -3.77
CA GLU A 27 10.98 -4.57 -3.34
C GLU A 27 9.91 -5.23 -2.48
N THR A 28 9.64 -6.50 -2.76
CA THR A 28 8.59 -7.24 -2.06
C THR A 28 9.19 -8.09 -0.93
N PHE A 29 8.59 -7.98 0.24
CA PHE A 29 8.91 -8.81 1.40
C PHE A 29 7.72 -9.70 1.69
N ALA A 30 7.85 -10.99 1.41
CA ALA A 30 6.77 -11.94 1.62
C ALA A 30 6.54 -12.17 3.11
N MET A 31 5.29 -12.03 3.54
CA MET A 31 4.91 -12.22 4.93
C MET A 31 4.21 -13.56 5.07
N ASP A 32 4.70 -14.39 5.99
CA ASP A 32 4.08 -15.67 6.29
C ASP A 32 3.01 -15.47 7.37
N LEU A 33 1.76 -15.34 6.95
CA LEU A 33 0.64 -15.08 7.86
C LEU A 33 0.39 -16.28 8.80
N GLY A 34 0.65 -17.49 8.31
CA GLY A 34 0.54 -18.69 9.14
C GLY A 34 1.55 -18.73 10.27
N ASN A 35 2.73 -18.12 10.06
CA ASN A 35 3.77 -17.97 11.08
C ASN A 35 3.61 -16.68 11.90
N GLU A 36 2.51 -15.96 11.67
CA GLU A 36 2.21 -14.70 12.36
C GLU A 36 3.29 -13.62 12.20
N ASP A 37 3.91 -13.54 11.00
CA ASP A 37 4.89 -12.50 10.72
C ASP A 37 4.31 -11.10 10.94
N GLN A 38 3.01 -10.92 10.66
CA GLN A 38 2.31 -9.66 10.81
C GLN A 38 2.14 -9.23 12.28
N LYS A 39 2.41 -10.12 13.24
CA LYS A 39 2.31 -9.83 14.67
C LYS A 39 3.66 -9.64 15.33
N LYS A 40 4.76 -9.77 14.58
CA LYS A 40 6.10 -9.57 15.12
C LYS A 40 6.35 -8.10 15.42
N ASP A 41 7.14 -7.83 16.46
CA ASP A 41 7.38 -6.47 16.94
C ASP A 41 7.90 -5.52 15.88
N TRP A 42 8.83 -5.99 15.04
CA TRP A 42 9.38 -5.13 13.98
C TRP A 42 8.29 -4.71 12.98
N TYR A 43 7.35 -5.60 12.69
CA TYR A 43 6.28 -5.28 11.75
C TYR A 43 5.21 -4.39 12.41
N LEU A 44 4.94 -4.58 13.68
CA LEU A 44 3.97 -3.75 14.39
C LEU A 44 4.43 -2.29 14.49
N ASN A 45 5.73 -2.04 14.38
CA ASN A 45 6.25 -0.67 14.28
C ASN A 45 5.88 -0.04 12.92
N ILE A 46 5.67 -0.85 11.89
CA ILE A 46 5.25 -0.40 10.57
C ILE A 46 3.74 -0.32 10.48
N CYS A 47 3.07 -1.36 10.95
CA CYS A 47 1.61 -1.50 10.93
C CYS A 47 1.10 -1.91 12.29
N PRO A 48 0.72 -0.96 13.16
CA PRO A 48 0.25 -1.29 14.51
C PRO A 48 -0.93 -2.24 14.54
N ASN A 49 -1.74 -2.26 13.49
CA ASN A 49 -2.89 -3.15 13.38
C ASN A 49 -2.50 -4.60 13.04
N GLY A 50 -1.23 -4.83 12.67
CA GLY A 50 -0.73 -6.19 12.41
C GLY A 50 -1.42 -6.88 11.26
N ARG A 51 -1.57 -6.20 10.12
CA ARG A 51 -2.18 -6.74 8.91
C ARG A 51 -1.31 -6.42 7.70
N ILE A 52 -1.54 -7.11 6.60
CA ILE A 52 -0.91 -6.79 5.32
C ILE A 52 -1.99 -6.20 4.39
N PRO A 53 -1.63 -5.42 3.37
CA PRO A 53 -0.29 -4.96 3.03
C PRO A 53 0.15 -3.74 3.84
N ALA A 54 1.44 -3.48 3.81
CA ALA A 54 2.01 -2.23 4.30
C ALA A 54 3.18 -1.87 3.40
N ILE A 55 3.48 -0.58 3.30
CA ILE A 55 4.65 -0.11 2.55
C ILE A 55 5.52 0.77 3.43
N VAL A 56 6.80 0.84 3.09
CA VAL A 56 7.71 1.83 3.63
C VAL A 56 8.35 2.55 2.45
N ASP A 57 8.16 3.85 2.38
CA ASP A 57 8.76 4.65 1.30
C ASP A 57 10.11 5.15 1.76
N LYS A 58 11.18 4.56 1.21
CA LYS A 58 12.55 4.91 1.57
C LYS A 58 12.94 6.32 1.15
N GLU A 59 12.24 6.89 0.17
CA GLU A 59 12.50 8.25 -0.31
C GLU A 59 11.85 9.32 0.55
N GLU A 60 10.96 8.94 1.47
CA GLU A 60 10.23 9.85 2.34
C GLU A 60 10.57 9.57 3.81
N ASN A 61 11.86 9.43 4.12
CA ASN A 61 12.35 9.16 5.48
C ASN A 61 11.72 7.93 6.11
N ASP A 62 11.63 6.85 5.33
CA ASP A 62 11.04 5.58 5.77
C ASP A 62 9.59 5.73 6.25
N LEU A 63 8.82 6.56 5.55
CA LEU A 63 7.40 6.72 5.86
C LEU A 63 6.69 5.38 5.71
N ALA A 64 6.05 4.93 6.78
CA ALA A 64 5.28 3.69 6.79
C ALA A 64 3.81 4.01 6.57
N ILE A 65 3.16 3.25 5.68
CA ILE A 65 1.73 3.42 5.38
C ILE A 65 1.09 2.05 5.38
N PHE A 66 -0.02 1.91 6.08
CA PHE A 66 -0.84 0.70 6.07
C PHE A 66 -2.25 1.04 5.60
N GLU A 67 -3.09 0.05 5.42
CA GLU A 67 -4.41 0.08 4.77
C GLU A 67 -4.26 0.13 3.25
N SER A 68 -4.80 -0.88 2.56
CA SER A 68 -4.64 -1.00 1.11
C SER A 68 -5.16 0.23 0.35
N GLY A 69 -6.30 0.80 0.78
CA GLY A 69 -6.84 2.00 0.16
C GLY A 69 -5.92 3.20 0.32
N ALA A 70 -5.39 3.41 1.53
CA ALA A 70 -4.47 4.52 1.79
C ALA A 70 -3.17 4.37 0.98
N ILE A 71 -2.67 3.13 0.87
CA ILE A 71 -1.49 2.82 0.06
C ILE A 71 -1.73 3.19 -1.40
N MET A 72 -2.88 2.78 -1.94
CA MET A 72 -3.21 3.05 -3.35
C MET A 72 -3.29 4.55 -3.62
N ILE A 73 -3.91 5.32 -2.72
CA ILE A 73 -4.01 6.77 -2.83
C ILE A 73 -2.62 7.41 -2.80
N TYR A 74 -1.82 7.02 -1.81
CA TYR A 74 -0.48 7.57 -1.66
C TYR A 74 0.38 7.32 -2.91
N LEU A 75 0.36 6.09 -3.42
CA LEU A 75 1.15 5.74 -4.59
C LEU A 75 0.68 6.48 -5.84
N ALA A 76 -0.64 6.62 -6.01
CA ALA A 76 -1.20 7.35 -7.14
C ALA A 76 -0.78 8.82 -7.10
N GLU A 77 -0.80 9.43 -5.93
CA GLU A 77 -0.37 10.82 -5.76
C GLU A 77 1.14 10.96 -6.00
N LYS A 78 1.94 10.02 -5.49
CA LYS A 78 3.38 10.03 -5.71
C LYS A 78 3.74 9.96 -7.19
N ALA A 79 3.05 9.13 -7.94
CA ALA A 79 3.29 8.96 -9.38
C ALA A 79 2.51 9.94 -10.25
N ASP A 80 1.59 10.69 -9.66
CA ASP A 80 0.69 11.62 -10.35
C ASP A 80 -0.07 10.93 -11.50
N LYS A 81 -0.64 9.77 -11.19
CA LYS A 81 -1.41 8.95 -12.14
C LYS A 81 -2.58 8.29 -11.43
N LEU A 82 -3.57 7.85 -12.20
CA LEU A 82 -4.73 7.07 -11.77
C LEU A 82 -5.73 7.83 -10.90
N LEU A 83 -5.31 8.90 -10.24
CA LEU A 83 -6.17 9.68 -9.36
C LEU A 83 -6.28 11.10 -9.90
N PRO A 84 -7.47 11.52 -10.34
CA PRO A 84 -7.66 12.90 -10.84
C PRO A 84 -7.37 13.93 -9.76
N ASN A 85 -6.88 15.10 -10.18
CA ASN A 85 -6.57 16.19 -9.25
C ASN A 85 -7.79 17.09 -9.00
N ASP A 86 -8.76 17.10 -9.93
CA ASP A 86 -9.95 17.90 -9.77
C ASP A 86 -10.89 17.30 -8.71
N ARG A 87 -11.63 18.17 -8.05
CA ARG A 87 -12.48 17.76 -6.93
C ARG A 87 -13.49 16.69 -7.31
N VAL A 88 -14.18 16.88 -8.44
CA VAL A 88 -15.25 15.97 -8.87
C VAL A 88 -14.67 14.61 -9.25
N GLY A 89 -13.66 14.58 -10.12
CA GLY A 89 -13.04 13.33 -10.55
C GLY A 89 -12.42 12.56 -9.38
N ARG A 90 -11.73 13.30 -8.50
CA ARG A 90 -11.13 12.69 -7.32
C ARG A 90 -12.20 12.06 -6.39
N ALA A 91 -13.29 12.78 -6.16
CA ALA A 91 -14.37 12.27 -5.31
C ALA A 91 -15.00 11.01 -5.90
N GLU A 92 -15.21 10.98 -7.21
CA GLU A 92 -15.76 9.80 -7.88
C GLU A 92 -14.85 8.59 -7.74
N VAL A 93 -13.55 8.75 -7.93
CA VAL A 93 -12.60 7.65 -7.76
C VAL A 93 -12.56 7.18 -6.31
N LEU A 94 -12.51 8.10 -5.36
CA LEU A 94 -12.44 7.73 -3.94
C LEU A 94 -13.67 7.00 -3.47
N GLN A 95 -14.88 7.38 -3.94
CA GLN A 95 -16.08 6.67 -3.52
C GLN A 95 -16.04 5.20 -3.95
N TRP A 96 -15.58 4.92 -5.17
CA TRP A 96 -15.47 3.54 -5.64
C TRP A 96 -14.34 2.79 -4.94
N LEU A 97 -13.24 3.47 -4.63
CA LEU A 97 -12.15 2.86 -3.86
C LEU A 97 -12.64 2.42 -2.47
N MET A 98 -13.42 3.26 -1.81
CA MET A 98 -13.94 2.95 -0.47
C MET A 98 -15.07 1.93 -0.49
N PHE A 99 -15.65 1.70 -1.64
CA PHE A 99 -16.76 0.76 -1.84
C PHE A 99 -16.26 -0.68 -2.03
N GLN A 100 -15.34 -1.13 -1.26
CA GLN A 100 -14.81 -2.49 -1.45
C GLN A 100 -15.10 -3.41 -0.26
#